data_a87743ac20480f11c3670b9c4132754d
#
_entry.id   a87743ac20480f11c3670b9c4132754d
#
_cell.length_a   1.000
_cell.length_b   1.000
_cell.length_c   1.000
_cell.angle_alpha   90.00
_cell.angle_beta   90.00
_cell.angle_gamma   90.00
#
_symmetry.space_group_name_H-M   'P 1'
#
loop_
_entity.id
_entity.type
_entity.pdbx_description
1 polymer ?
#
loop_
_entity_poly.entity_id
_entity_poly.type
_entity_poly.pdbx_seq_one_letter_code
_entity_poly.pdbx_strand_id
1 'polypeptide(L)'
;MTSVISDREIFGHTEAGEPVYRVTLAGGGLTAKVMTWGAVITDLRLEGHQPPLMLGFEDFDSYPKYSSYFGATPGRSANRIAGGRFSIMGKDYQLELNEKGVTHLHGGSDGIAKRNWTIVELASDRIVLEIVDPDGRAGYPGNCTITATYHLKDDGVLSVAYASTTDQPTICNICQHAYFNLDGRPDALGHDIMIAADHYLPVDERQIPTGDVRPVMGTPFDLREMGPMKRFADGAQALYDHNFCLSPERTDKRTVALVRSVNSGVSMEVRTTEPGVQFYAGFKLDTQAPGLEGRMYGPFAGFCLETQIWPDAVNHGNFPNAVLRPGEVLRQETDYVFSKA
;
A
#
# COMPACT_ATOMS: atom_id res chain seq x y z
N MET A 1 18.99 24.31 -22.02
CA MET A 1 18.26 23.64 -20.94
C MET A 1 18.86 22.25 -20.80
N THR A 2 19.77 22.05 -19.86
CA THR A 2 20.42 20.76 -19.60
C THR A 2 19.40 19.88 -18.92
N SER A 3 18.93 18.81 -19.55
CA SER A 3 18.09 17.79 -18.92
C SER A 3 18.89 17.22 -17.76
N VAL A 4 18.47 17.51 -16.53
CA VAL A 4 18.89 16.76 -15.35
C VAL A 4 18.27 15.38 -15.54
N ILE A 5 19.03 14.47 -16.14
CA ILE A 5 18.73 13.05 -16.10
C ILE A 5 18.86 12.72 -14.60
N SER A 6 17.76 12.44 -13.92
CA SER A 6 17.81 11.95 -12.55
C SER A 6 18.67 10.69 -12.56
N ASP A 7 19.78 10.71 -11.80
CA ASP A 7 20.73 9.61 -11.78
C ASP A 7 20.03 8.38 -11.23
N ARG A 8 19.88 7.36 -12.09
CA ARG A 8 19.48 6.03 -11.66
C ARG A 8 20.73 5.28 -11.20
N GLU A 9 20.75 4.84 -9.98
CA GLU A 9 21.80 3.98 -9.44
C GLU A 9 21.40 2.50 -9.53
N ILE A 10 22.36 1.59 -9.69
CA ILE A 10 22.12 0.16 -9.45
C ILE A 10 22.09 -0.03 -7.94
N PHE A 11 20.91 -0.35 -7.41
CA PHE A 11 20.70 -0.54 -5.99
C PHE A 11 20.95 -1.99 -5.56
N GLY A 12 20.84 -2.93 -6.47
CA GLY A 12 21.12 -4.35 -6.27
C GLY A 12 20.78 -5.17 -7.50
N HIS A 13 20.70 -6.49 -7.35
CA HIS A 13 20.34 -7.41 -8.42
C HIS A 13 19.33 -8.44 -7.91
N THR A 14 18.37 -8.81 -8.75
CA THR A 14 17.45 -9.90 -8.47
C THR A 14 18.21 -11.24 -8.41
N GLU A 15 17.58 -12.30 -7.90
CA GLU A 15 18.16 -13.65 -7.93
C GLU A 15 18.52 -14.13 -9.35
N ALA A 16 17.81 -13.63 -10.36
CA ALA A 16 18.10 -13.89 -11.78
C ALA A 16 19.24 -13.03 -12.33
N GLY A 17 19.85 -12.16 -11.52
CA GLY A 17 20.94 -11.28 -11.93
C GLY A 17 20.50 -10.01 -12.66
N GLU A 18 19.20 -9.71 -12.73
CA GLU A 18 18.69 -8.48 -13.33
C GLU A 18 19.01 -7.27 -12.44
N PRO A 19 19.49 -6.14 -12.99
CA PRO A 19 19.76 -4.95 -12.19
C PRO A 19 18.47 -4.34 -11.66
N VAL A 20 18.45 -4.05 -10.36
CA VAL A 20 17.40 -3.26 -9.69
C VAL A 20 17.90 -1.83 -9.61
N TYR A 21 17.21 -0.93 -10.29
CA TYR A 21 17.55 0.49 -10.26
C TYR A 21 16.80 1.20 -9.13
N ARG A 22 17.47 2.18 -8.54
CA ARG A 22 16.84 3.13 -7.62
C ARG A 22 17.04 4.55 -8.17
N VAL A 23 16.01 5.38 -8.06
CA VAL A 23 16.03 6.79 -8.47
C VAL A 23 15.64 7.66 -7.30
N THR A 24 16.16 8.88 -7.27
CA THR A 24 15.76 9.91 -6.31
C THR A 24 14.86 10.92 -7.04
N LEU A 25 13.68 11.16 -6.48
CA LEU A 25 12.75 12.19 -6.91
C LEU A 25 12.79 13.34 -5.89
N ALA A 26 12.63 14.58 -6.36
CA ALA A 26 12.52 15.76 -5.51
C ALA A 26 11.50 16.75 -6.08
N GLY A 27 10.58 17.21 -5.23
CA GLY A 27 9.53 18.16 -5.60
C GLY A 27 8.65 18.50 -4.41
N GLY A 28 8.07 19.72 -4.39
CA GLY A 28 7.10 20.16 -3.39
C GLY A 28 7.54 20.06 -1.92
N GLY A 29 8.84 20.19 -1.64
CA GLY A 29 9.38 20.00 -0.28
C GLY A 29 9.54 18.54 0.15
N LEU A 30 9.33 17.58 -0.78
CA LEU A 30 9.57 16.16 -0.54
C LEU A 30 10.78 15.65 -1.33
N THR A 31 11.41 14.62 -0.79
CA THR A 31 12.39 13.78 -1.48
C THR A 31 11.97 12.32 -1.30
N ALA A 32 11.90 11.56 -2.39
CA ALA A 32 11.59 10.14 -2.37
C ALA A 32 12.64 9.34 -3.13
N LYS A 33 12.98 8.14 -2.62
CA LYS A 33 13.76 7.15 -3.36
C LYS A 33 12.84 6.02 -3.77
N VAL A 34 12.85 5.67 -5.05
CA VAL A 34 11.99 4.63 -5.63
C VAL A 34 12.85 3.61 -6.35
N MET A 35 12.65 2.32 -6.07
CA MET A 35 13.34 1.25 -6.79
C MET A 35 12.40 0.51 -7.75
N THR A 36 12.99 -0.08 -8.79
CA THR A 36 12.26 -0.84 -9.81
C THR A 36 11.70 -2.17 -9.29
N TRP A 37 12.32 -2.82 -8.31
CA TRP A 37 11.78 -4.04 -7.73
C TRP A 37 10.55 -3.73 -6.86
N GLY A 38 9.40 -4.32 -7.21
CA GLY A 38 8.12 -4.12 -6.51
C GLY A 38 7.54 -2.71 -6.64
N ALA A 39 8.11 -1.84 -7.50
CA ALA A 39 7.81 -0.41 -7.55
C ALA A 39 7.83 0.22 -6.15
N VAL A 40 8.87 -0.12 -5.36
CA VAL A 40 8.96 0.23 -3.92
C VAL A 40 9.43 1.67 -3.74
N ILE A 41 8.72 2.42 -2.90
CA ILE A 41 9.26 3.65 -2.30
C ILE A 41 10.13 3.20 -1.13
N THR A 42 11.46 3.41 -1.22
CA THR A 42 12.43 2.94 -0.23
C THR A 42 12.72 3.95 0.87
N ASP A 43 12.52 5.23 0.60
CA ASP A 43 12.70 6.36 1.53
C ASP A 43 11.80 7.51 1.11
N LEU A 44 11.25 8.23 2.07
CA LEU A 44 10.45 9.46 1.86
C LEU A 44 10.80 10.47 2.94
N ARG A 45 11.17 11.68 2.53
CA ARG A 45 11.61 12.75 3.42
C ARG A 45 10.81 14.02 3.19
N LEU A 46 10.57 14.77 4.25
CA LEU A 46 9.96 16.10 4.24
C LEU A 46 11.02 17.14 4.62
N GLU A 47 11.10 18.22 3.85
CA GLU A 47 12.00 19.35 4.16
C GLU A 47 11.74 19.92 5.56
N GLY A 48 12.80 20.18 6.30
CA GLY A 48 12.70 20.65 7.69
C GLY A 48 12.27 19.58 8.71
N HIS A 49 12.19 18.30 8.28
CA HIS A 49 11.93 17.14 9.15
C HIS A 49 13.04 16.10 8.99
N GLN A 50 13.77 15.80 10.07
CA GLN A 50 14.95 14.93 9.97
C GLN A 50 14.65 13.45 9.73
N PRO A 51 13.75 12.78 10.50
CA PRO A 51 13.53 11.35 10.31
C PRO A 51 12.81 11.06 8.97
N PRO A 52 13.01 9.85 8.39
CA PRO A 52 12.16 9.42 7.28
C PRO A 52 10.70 9.34 7.72
N LEU A 53 9.78 9.64 6.80
CA LEU A 53 8.33 9.57 7.03
C LEU A 53 7.80 8.14 6.97
N MET A 54 8.61 7.18 6.53
CA MET A 54 8.21 5.78 6.36
C MET A 54 9.38 4.84 6.65
N LEU A 55 9.05 3.57 6.86
CA LEU A 55 10.03 2.50 7.05
C LEU A 55 10.61 2.04 5.71
N GLY A 56 11.89 1.66 5.71
CA GLY A 56 12.60 1.12 4.55
C GLY A 56 13.95 0.55 4.97
N PHE A 57 14.71 0.03 4.00
CA PHE A 57 16.07 -0.48 4.19
C PHE A 57 17.08 0.29 3.35
N GLU A 58 18.34 0.33 3.84
CA GLU A 58 19.43 1.02 3.13
C GLU A 58 19.98 0.21 1.96
N ASP A 59 19.80 -1.10 1.93
CA ASP A 59 20.29 -2.03 0.92
C ASP A 59 19.14 -2.85 0.29
N PHE A 60 19.36 -3.31 -0.96
CA PHE A 60 18.38 -4.10 -1.68
C PHE A 60 18.17 -5.48 -1.06
N ASP A 61 19.23 -6.15 -0.61
CA ASP A 61 19.19 -7.53 -0.13
C ASP A 61 18.28 -7.73 1.07
N SER A 62 18.06 -6.68 1.83
CA SER A 62 17.14 -6.67 2.98
C SER A 62 15.67 -6.71 2.57
N TYR A 63 15.30 -6.19 1.38
CA TYR A 63 13.91 -6.17 0.93
C TYR A 63 13.33 -7.57 0.68
N PRO A 64 13.91 -8.45 -0.15
CA PRO A 64 13.36 -9.78 -0.37
C PRO A 64 13.40 -10.68 0.87
N LYS A 65 14.29 -10.39 1.82
CA LYS A 65 14.50 -11.24 3.02
C LYS A 65 13.67 -10.82 4.22
N TYR A 66 13.54 -9.52 4.47
CA TYR A 66 13.02 -9.00 5.75
C TYR A 66 11.86 -8.03 5.60
N SER A 67 11.58 -7.57 4.38
CA SER A 67 10.47 -6.63 4.16
C SER A 67 9.12 -7.29 4.29
N SER A 68 8.27 -6.71 5.14
CA SER A 68 6.84 -7.00 5.17
C SER A 68 6.11 -6.07 4.18
N TYR A 69 6.54 -6.08 2.91
CA TYR A 69 6.04 -5.20 1.83
C TYR A 69 6.32 -3.70 2.04
N PHE A 70 7.40 -3.32 2.73
CA PHE A 70 7.74 -1.91 2.98
C PHE A 70 7.77 -1.09 1.70
N GLY A 71 6.83 -0.12 1.58
CA GLY A 71 6.71 0.78 0.45
C GLY A 71 6.42 0.11 -0.90
N ALA A 72 6.05 -1.16 -0.91
CA ALA A 72 5.82 -1.94 -2.11
C ALA A 72 4.46 -1.68 -2.75
N THR A 73 4.27 -2.21 -3.96
CA THR A 73 3.03 -2.19 -4.73
C THR A 73 2.44 -3.60 -4.84
N PRO A 74 1.69 -4.09 -3.82
CA PRO A 74 1.00 -5.38 -3.89
C PRO A 74 -0.04 -5.45 -5.00
N GLY A 75 -0.10 -6.61 -5.65
CA GLY A 75 -1.02 -6.97 -6.73
C GLY A 75 -0.58 -8.30 -7.35
N ARG A 76 -1.41 -8.90 -8.25
CA ARG A 76 -2.58 -8.34 -8.96
C ARG A 76 -3.78 -8.05 -8.05
N SER A 77 -3.92 -8.78 -6.94
CA SER A 77 -4.91 -8.46 -5.90
C SER A 77 -4.18 -8.18 -4.59
N ALA A 78 -4.21 -6.93 -4.15
CA ALA A 78 -3.79 -6.53 -2.81
C ALA A 78 -4.72 -7.18 -1.77
N ASN A 79 -4.20 -7.31 -0.53
CA ASN A 79 -4.87 -7.98 0.57
C ASN A 79 -5.23 -9.45 0.28
N ARG A 80 -6.24 -10.02 0.94
CA ARG A 80 -6.54 -11.47 0.94
C ARG A 80 -7.69 -11.84 0.03
N ILE A 81 -7.63 -13.11 -0.47
CA ILE A 81 -8.74 -13.80 -1.13
C ILE A 81 -8.93 -15.13 -0.41
N ALA A 82 -10.15 -15.37 0.07
CA ALA A 82 -10.55 -16.54 0.82
C ALA A 82 -10.24 -17.84 0.07
N GLY A 83 -9.42 -18.73 0.67
CA GLY A 83 -9.01 -19.98 0.05
C GLY A 83 -8.34 -19.83 -1.33
N GLY A 84 -7.95 -18.60 -1.72
CA GLY A 84 -7.44 -18.29 -3.05
C GLY A 84 -8.44 -18.58 -4.18
N ARG A 85 -9.74 -18.61 -3.91
CA ARG A 85 -10.77 -19.01 -4.89
C ARG A 85 -11.68 -17.86 -5.24
N PHE A 86 -12.04 -17.80 -6.49
CA PHE A 86 -13.09 -16.89 -7.00
C PHE A 86 -13.67 -17.40 -8.31
N SER A 87 -14.83 -16.86 -8.68
CA SER A 87 -15.46 -17.13 -9.96
C SER A 87 -15.68 -15.84 -10.75
N ILE A 88 -15.35 -15.86 -12.05
CA ILE A 88 -15.66 -14.77 -12.98
C ILE A 88 -16.42 -15.37 -14.17
N MET A 89 -17.61 -14.84 -14.49
CA MET A 89 -18.44 -15.27 -15.63
C MET A 89 -18.71 -16.79 -15.65
N GLY A 90 -18.88 -17.39 -14.45
CA GLY A 90 -19.18 -18.83 -14.32
C GLY A 90 -17.95 -19.74 -14.44
N LYS A 91 -16.75 -19.20 -14.56
CA LYS A 91 -15.50 -19.96 -14.55
C LYS A 91 -14.80 -19.79 -13.20
N ASP A 92 -14.46 -20.91 -12.57
CA ASP A 92 -13.75 -20.94 -11.29
C ASP A 92 -12.24 -20.83 -11.49
N TYR A 93 -11.59 -20.11 -10.58
CA TYR A 93 -10.15 -19.93 -10.54
C TYR A 93 -9.60 -20.28 -9.17
N GLN A 94 -8.41 -20.88 -9.15
CA GLN A 94 -7.65 -21.16 -7.95
C GLN A 94 -6.33 -20.41 -8.01
N LEU A 95 -6.14 -19.50 -7.09
CA LEU A 95 -4.87 -18.81 -6.88
C LEU A 95 -3.95 -19.60 -5.97
N GLU A 96 -2.67 -19.29 -6.01
CA GLU A 96 -1.67 -19.79 -5.07
C GLU A 96 -2.08 -19.49 -3.61
N LEU A 97 -1.88 -20.46 -2.71
CA LEU A 97 -2.12 -20.30 -1.27
C LEU A 97 -0.80 -19.94 -0.56
N ASN A 98 -0.33 -18.71 -0.73
CA ASN A 98 0.97 -18.26 -0.25
C ASN A 98 0.99 -17.84 1.22
N GLU A 99 -0.17 -17.68 1.87
CA GLU A 99 -0.25 -17.40 3.29
C GLU A 99 -0.69 -18.65 4.05
N LYS A 100 0.27 -19.30 4.75
CA LYS A 100 0.07 -20.51 5.58
C LYS A 100 -0.62 -21.67 4.85
N GLY A 101 -0.59 -21.70 3.51
CA GLY A 101 -1.28 -22.71 2.70
C GLY A 101 -2.81 -22.62 2.74
N VAL A 102 -3.38 -21.53 3.21
CA VAL A 102 -4.82 -21.38 3.45
C VAL A 102 -5.45 -20.23 2.67
N THR A 103 -4.74 -19.12 2.52
CA THR A 103 -5.23 -17.91 1.83
C THR A 103 -4.26 -17.45 0.76
N HIS A 104 -4.79 -16.70 -0.21
CA HIS A 104 -3.98 -15.93 -1.13
C HIS A 104 -3.80 -14.52 -0.57
N LEU A 105 -2.57 -14.01 -0.57
CA LEU A 105 -2.21 -12.68 -0.05
C LEU A 105 -1.34 -11.93 -1.04
N HIS A 106 -1.67 -10.66 -1.31
CA HIS A 106 -0.86 -9.69 -2.04
C HIS A 106 -0.30 -10.14 -3.39
N GLY A 107 -1.09 -10.95 -4.14
CA GLY A 107 -0.71 -11.39 -5.48
C GLY A 107 0.13 -12.66 -5.54
N GLY A 108 0.40 -13.31 -4.38
CA GLY A 108 1.14 -14.57 -4.33
C GLY A 108 2.61 -14.44 -3.96
N SER A 109 3.34 -15.55 -4.00
CA SER A 109 4.78 -15.60 -3.66
C SER A 109 5.64 -14.84 -4.65
N ASP A 110 5.18 -14.73 -5.91
CA ASP A 110 5.81 -14.03 -7.03
C ASP A 110 4.89 -12.94 -7.61
N GLY A 111 4.15 -12.26 -6.74
CA GLY A 111 3.31 -11.10 -7.09
C GLY A 111 4.14 -9.91 -7.57
N ILE A 112 3.48 -8.91 -8.14
CA ILE A 112 4.14 -7.74 -8.75
C ILE A 112 4.98 -6.93 -7.74
N ALA A 113 4.70 -7.03 -6.44
CA ALA A 113 5.49 -6.44 -5.36
C ALA A 113 6.89 -7.07 -5.19
N LYS A 114 7.14 -8.23 -5.82
CA LYS A 114 8.39 -8.99 -5.71
C LYS A 114 9.09 -9.18 -7.06
N ARG A 115 8.72 -8.38 -8.04
CA ARG A 115 9.26 -8.45 -9.40
C ARG A 115 9.83 -7.12 -9.82
N ASN A 116 10.75 -7.17 -10.78
CA ASN A 116 11.39 -5.98 -11.32
C ASN A 116 10.49 -5.30 -12.37
N TRP A 117 10.23 -4.02 -12.22
CA TRP A 117 9.42 -3.20 -13.13
C TRP A 117 10.31 -2.42 -14.09
N THR A 118 9.77 -2.04 -15.22
CA THR A 118 10.47 -1.21 -16.22
C THR A 118 10.15 0.26 -15.97
N ILE A 119 11.19 1.11 -15.99
CA ILE A 119 11.00 2.57 -15.99
C ILE A 119 10.57 2.98 -17.40
N VAL A 120 9.36 3.52 -17.56
CA VAL A 120 8.83 4.02 -18.84
C VAL A 120 8.87 5.53 -18.96
N GLU A 121 8.90 6.25 -17.83
CA GLU A 121 9.11 7.69 -17.79
C GLU A 121 9.86 8.07 -16.52
N LEU A 122 10.76 9.05 -16.62
CA LEU A 122 11.52 9.57 -15.49
C LEU A 122 11.76 11.07 -15.65
N ALA A 123 11.37 11.82 -14.62
CA ALA A 123 11.64 13.25 -14.45
C ALA A 123 12.20 13.50 -13.04
N SER A 124 12.56 14.73 -12.70
CA SER A 124 13.14 15.08 -11.41
C SER A 124 12.18 14.84 -10.22
N ASP A 125 10.90 14.95 -10.47
CA ASP A 125 9.81 14.89 -9.49
C ASP A 125 8.83 13.74 -9.72
N ARG A 126 9.02 12.95 -10.81
CA ARG A 126 8.06 11.92 -11.23
C ARG A 126 8.76 10.72 -11.84
N ILE A 127 8.23 9.53 -11.55
CA ILE A 127 8.58 8.29 -12.22
C ILE A 127 7.31 7.53 -12.62
N VAL A 128 7.33 6.90 -13.80
CA VAL A 128 6.34 5.92 -14.23
C VAL A 128 7.03 4.59 -14.43
N LEU A 129 6.54 3.60 -13.71
CA LEU A 129 6.98 2.21 -13.75
C LEU A 129 5.89 1.35 -14.38
N GLU A 130 6.26 0.34 -15.16
CA GLU A 130 5.33 -0.59 -15.81
C GLU A 130 5.76 -2.03 -15.61
N ILE A 131 4.76 -2.89 -15.43
CA ILE A 131 4.93 -4.34 -15.42
C ILE A 131 3.80 -5.01 -16.20
N VAL A 132 4.15 -6.08 -16.92
CA VAL A 132 3.16 -7.03 -17.45
C VAL A 132 3.13 -8.24 -16.53
N ASP A 133 1.96 -8.51 -15.98
CA ASP A 133 1.68 -9.71 -15.21
C ASP A 133 0.98 -10.73 -16.12
N PRO A 134 1.66 -11.84 -16.53
CA PRO A 134 1.16 -12.71 -17.58
C PRO A 134 0.00 -13.59 -17.14
N ASP A 135 -0.79 -14.04 -18.12
CA ASP A 135 -1.87 -15.01 -17.95
C ASP A 135 -1.38 -16.26 -17.21
N GLY A 136 -2.19 -16.73 -16.25
CA GLY A 136 -1.92 -17.91 -15.43
C GLY A 136 -0.91 -17.70 -14.28
N ARG A 137 -0.22 -16.56 -14.18
CA ARG A 137 0.72 -16.32 -13.08
C ARG A 137 -0.03 -16.24 -11.74
N ALA A 138 0.46 -16.99 -10.74
CA ALA A 138 -0.19 -17.20 -9.43
C ALA A 138 -1.67 -17.66 -9.54
N GLY A 139 -2.13 -18.09 -10.72
CA GLY A 139 -3.50 -18.53 -11.02
C GLY A 139 -4.43 -17.44 -11.56
N TYR A 140 -3.95 -16.22 -11.77
CA TYR A 140 -4.78 -15.13 -12.33
C TYR A 140 -4.99 -15.28 -13.83
N PRO A 141 -6.24 -15.09 -14.34
CA PRO A 141 -6.50 -15.08 -15.77
C PRO A 141 -6.07 -13.77 -16.43
N GLY A 142 -5.67 -13.88 -17.70
CA GLY A 142 -5.36 -12.77 -18.58
C GLY A 142 -3.99 -12.12 -18.33
N ASN A 143 -3.43 -11.56 -19.39
CA ASN A 143 -2.28 -10.66 -19.27
C ASN A 143 -2.77 -9.32 -18.74
N CYS A 144 -2.16 -8.83 -17.67
CA CYS A 144 -2.49 -7.55 -17.06
C CYS A 144 -1.30 -6.61 -17.16
N THR A 145 -1.45 -5.50 -17.88
CA THR A 145 -0.45 -4.43 -17.89
C THR A 145 -0.81 -3.43 -16.81
N ILE A 146 0.15 -3.15 -15.92
CA ILE A 146 -0.03 -2.28 -14.77
C ILE A 146 1.05 -1.20 -14.80
N THR A 147 0.64 0.06 -14.71
CA THR A 147 1.55 1.18 -14.52
C THR A 147 1.39 1.74 -13.11
N ALA A 148 2.52 2.11 -12.49
CA ALA A 148 2.60 2.85 -11.23
C ALA A 148 3.26 4.19 -11.48
N THR A 149 2.59 5.29 -11.16
CA THR A 149 3.12 6.65 -11.24
C THR A 149 3.31 7.20 -9.84
N TYR A 150 4.53 7.62 -9.52
CA TYR A 150 4.85 8.39 -8.31
C TYR A 150 5.24 9.80 -8.72
N HIS A 151 4.58 10.79 -8.14
CA HIS A 151 4.80 12.19 -8.46
C HIS A 151 4.82 13.03 -7.18
N LEU A 152 5.92 13.73 -6.95
CA LEU A 152 6.07 14.72 -5.88
C LEU A 152 5.56 16.05 -6.40
N LYS A 153 4.35 16.44 -6.01
CA LYS A 153 3.71 17.70 -6.40
C LYS A 153 3.97 18.78 -5.36
N ASP A 154 3.66 20.01 -5.71
CA ASP A 154 3.75 21.15 -4.80
C ASP A 154 2.96 20.89 -3.49
N ASP A 155 3.31 21.65 -2.46
CA ASP A 155 2.64 21.63 -1.15
C ASP A 155 2.73 20.27 -0.40
N GLY A 156 3.87 19.57 -0.53
CA GLY A 156 4.13 18.35 0.24
C GLY A 156 3.32 17.12 -0.21
N VAL A 157 2.94 17.04 -1.49
CA VAL A 157 2.10 15.95 -2.00
C VAL A 157 2.92 14.85 -2.65
N LEU A 158 2.88 13.63 -2.08
CA LEU A 158 3.20 12.41 -2.78
C LEU A 158 1.93 11.85 -3.44
N SER A 159 1.83 11.97 -4.75
CA SER A 159 0.74 11.40 -5.55
C SER A 159 1.12 10.03 -6.08
N VAL A 160 0.29 9.04 -5.81
CA VAL A 160 0.41 7.65 -6.27
C VAL A 160 -0.77 7.34 -7.17
N ALA A 161 -0.52 6.94 -8.41
CA ALA A 161 -1.56 6.56 -9.34
C ALA A 161 -1.23 5.22 -10.00
N TYR A 162 -2.22 4.34 -10.08
CA TYR A 162 -2.13 3.08 -10.82
C TYR A 162 -3.11 3.10 -11.98
N ALA A 163 -2.68 2.54 -13.13
CA ALA A 163 -3.57 2.24 -14.24
C ALA A 163 -3.33 0.79 -14.67
N SER A 164 -4.42 0.05 -14.85
CA SER A 164 -4.36 -1.37 -15.22
C SER A 164 -5.29 -1.66 -16.38
N THR A 165 -4.82 -2.49 -17.31
CA THR A 165 -5.59 -3.03 -18.45
C THR A 165 -5.38 -4.54 -18.53
N THR A 166 -6.31 -5.25 -19.17
CA THR A 166 -6.26 -6.70 -19.34
C THR A 166 -6.77 -7.14 -20.70
N ASP A 167 -6.34 -8.30 -21.17
CA ASP A 167 -6.84 -8.97 -22.39
C ASP A 167 -7.94 -10.01 -22.13
N GLN A 168 -8.15 -10.39 -20.84
CA GLN A 168 -9.24 -11.28 -20.40
C GLN A 168 -9.84 -10.73 -19.09
N PRO A 169 -11.12 -11.07 -18.77
CA PRO A 169 -11.69 -10.73 -17.47
C PRO A 169 -10.85 -11.28 -16.32
N THR A 170 -10.44 -10.41 -15.41
CA THR A 170 -9.59 -10.75 -14.26
C THR A 170 -9.99 -9.93 -13.05
N ILE A 171 -9.42 -10.21 -11.89
CA ILE A 171 -9.50 -9.32 -10.74
C ILE A 171 -8.26 -8.44 -10.68
N CYS A 172 -8.45 -7.17 -10.33
CA CYS A 172 -7.34 -6.22 -10.18
C CYS A 172 -7.62 -5.26 -9.04
N ASN A 173 -6.71 -5.22 -8.07
CA ASN A 173 -6.73 -4.35 -6.91
C ASN A 173 -5.30 -4.08 -6.48
N ILE A 174 -4.81 -2.88 -6.70
CA ILE A 174 -3.43 -2.48 -6.39
C ILE A 174 -3.46 -1.52 -5.21
N CYS A 175 -2.47 -1.55 -4.34
CA CYS A 175 -2.31 -0.56 -3.29
C CYS A 175 -0.85 -0.15 -3.08
N GLN A 176 -0.62 0.93 -2.35
CA GLN A 176 0.68 1.31 -1.83
C GLN A 176 0.79 0.84 -0.37
N HIS A 177 1.80 0.01 -0.09
CA HIS A 177 1.98 -0.60 1.22
C HIS A 177 3.08 0.11 2.04
N ALA A 178 3.03 1.45 2.09
CA ALA A 178 3.94 2.22 2.90
C ALA A 178 3.62 2.08 4.39
N TYR A 179 4.65 1.86 5.19
CA TYR A 179 4.57 1.93 6.65
C TYR A 179 5.03 3.31 7.11
N PHE A 180 4.11 4.14 7.49
CA PHE A 180 4.40 5.52 7.91
C PHE A 180 4.77 5.60 9.39
N ASN A 181 5.68 6.52 9.70
CA ASN A 181 6.01 6.96 11.04
C ASN A 181 6.46 8.42 10.97
N LEU A 182 5.61 9.34 11.46
CA LEU A 182 5.79 10.77 11.22
C LEU A 182 6.70 11.46 12.24
N ASP A 183 7.31 10.75 13.19
CA ASP A 183 8.20 11.35 14.21
C ASP A 183 9.49 10.58 14.45
N GLY A 184 9.67 9.44 13.79
CA GLY A 184 10.89 8.66 13.89
C GLY A 184 11.11 8.00 15.24
N ARG A 185 10.09 7.92 16.11
CA ARG A 185 10.16 7.17 17.37
C ARG A 185 10.15 5.66 17.11
N PRO A 186 10.49 4.83 18.08
CA PRO A 186 10.49 3.37 17.92
C PRO A 186 9.13 2.79 17.55
N ASP A 187 8.03 3.45 17.94
CA ASP A 187 6.67 3.08 17.54
C ASP A 187 5.84 4.31 17.13
N ALA A 188 4.79 4.09 16.37
CA ALA A 188 3.85 5.09 15.89
C ALA A 188 2.59 5.23 16.76
N LEU A 189 2.52 4.58 17.92
CA LEU A 189 1.33 4.59 18.79
C LEU A 189 1.03 5.96 19.40
N GLY A 190 2.01 6.86 19.40
CA GLY A 190 1.86 8.24 19.84
C GLY A 190 1.23 9.19 18.82
N HIS A 191 0.82 8.68 17.65
CA HIS A 191 0.13 9.49 16.64
C HIS A 191 -1.37 9.56 16.93
N ASP A 192 -1.98 10.67 16.55
CA ASP A 192 -3.44 10.80 16.43
C ASP A 192 -3.87 10.42 15.01
N ILE A 193 -5.04 9.79 14.88
CA ILE A 193 -5.61 9.36 13.61
C ILE A 193 -7.09 9.68 13.53
N MET A 194 -7.57 10.03 12.33
CA MET A 194 -8.96 10.07 11.94
C MET A 194 -9.15 9.32 10.61
N ILE A 195 -10.20 8.51 10.50
CA ILE A 195 -10.63 7.85 9.26
C ILE A 195 -12.10 8.15 9.04
N ALA A 196 -12.44 8.73 7.89
CA ALA A 196 -13.79 9.15 7.53
C ALA A 196 -14.63 7.96 7.00
N ALA A 197 -14.88 6.98 7.87
CA ALA A 197 -15.67 5.78 7.55
C ALA A 197 -16.67 5.46 8.65
N ASP A 198 -17.94 5.29 8.26
CA ASP A 198 -19.01 4.88 9.19
C ASP A 198 -19.04 3.37 9.44
N HIS A 199 -18.34 2.59 8.60
CA HIS A 199 -18.35 1.13 8.64
C HIS A 199 -16.94 0.56 8.46
N TYR A 200 -16.77 -0.68 8.93
CA TYR A 200 -15.58 -1.49 8.72
C TYR A 200 -15.96 -2.93 8.38
N LEU A 201 -15.01 -3.70 7.87
CA LEU A 201 -15.18 -5.12 7.61
C LEU A 201 -14.62 -5.92 8.81
N PRO A 202 -15.47 -6.65 9.56
CA PRO A 202 -14.99 -7.62 10.52
C PRO A 202 -14.32 -8.80 9.81
N VAL A 203 -13.28 -9.36 10.44
CA VAL A 203 -12.51 -10.47 9.89
C VAL A 203 -12.57 -11.70 10.78
N ASP A 204 -12.38 -12.88 10.18
CA ASP A 204 -12.21 -14.13 10.91
C ASP A 204 -10.78 -14.29 11.46
N GLU A 205 -10.46 -15.42 12.10
CA GLU A 205 -9.13 -15.74 12.63
C GLU A 205 -8.03 -15.79 11.57
N ARG A 206 -8.39 -15.96 10.28
CA ARG A 206 -7.50 -15.94 9.14
C ARG A 206 -7.35 -14.55 8.52
N GLN A 207 -7.95 -13.52 9.13
CA GLN A 207 -7.99 -12.15 8.63
C GLN A 207 -8.78 -12.01 7.32
N ILE A 208 -9.74 -12.89 7.07
CA ILE A 208 -10.65 -12.84 5.92
C ILE A 208 -11.92 -12.11 6.33
N PRO A 209 -12.43 -11.14 5.54
CA PRO A 209 -13.71 -10.51 5.81
C PRO A 209 -14.85 -11.53 5.93
N THR A 210 -15.71 -11.36 6.94
CA THR A 210 -16.86 -12.26 7.16
C THR A 210 -18.01 -12.06 6.16
N GLY A 211 -17.93 -11.01 5.33
CA GLY A 211 -19.02 -10.58 4.45
C GLY A 211 -19.94 -9.53 5.08
N ASP A 212 -19.87 -9.36 6.39
CA ASP A 212 -20.59 -8.30 7.10
C ASP A 212 -19.94 -6.93 6.84
N VAL A 213 -20.77 -5.89 6.83
CA VAL A 213 -20.36 -4.49 6.89
C VAL A 213 -20.90 -3.91 8.18
N ARG A 214 -20.05 -3.67 9.17
CA ARG A 214 -20.47 -3.28 10.53
C ARG A 214 -20.21 -1.79 10.79
N PRO A 215 -21.13 -1.11 11.51
CA PRO A 215 -20.92 0.26 11.94
C PRO A 215 -19.74 0.34 12.92
N VAL A 216 -18.95 1.42 12.79
CA VAL A 216 -17.84 1.70 13.71
C VAL A 216 -18.31 2.24 15.06
N MET A 217 -19.47 2.87 15.09
CA MET A 217 -20.03 3.54 16.27
C MET A 217 -20.11 2.61 17.49
N GLY A 218 -19.57 3.07 18.62
CA GLY A 218 -19.56 2.31 19.87
C GLY A 218 -18.52 1.18 19.91
N THR A 219 -17.61 1.13 18.95
CA THR A 219 -16.52 0.14 18.89
C THR A 219 -15.16 0.83 18.96
N PRO A 220 -14.06 0.11 19.22
CA PRO A 220 -12.71 0.68 19.11
C PRO A 220 -12.32 1.11 17.67
N PHE A 221 -13.10 0.69 16.66
CA PHE A 221 -12.93 1.10 15.26
C PHE A 221 -13.58 2.47 14.94
N ASP A 222 -14.22 3.15 15.90
CA ASP A 222 -14.76 4.49 15.68
C ASP A 222 -13.64 5.52 15.64
N LEU A 223 -13.03 5.68 14.46
CA LEU A 223 -11.94 6.60 14.19
C LEU A 223 -12.43 7.87 13.45
N ARG A 224 -13.73 8.19 13.47
CA ARG A 224 -14.29 9.34 12.74
C ARG A 224 -13.87 10.69 13.32
N GLU A 225 -13.48 10.72 14.57
CA GLU A 225 -12.92 11.91 15.21
C GLU A 225 -11.43 11.73 15.47
N MET A 226 -10.65 12.81 15.27
CA MET A 226 -9.22 12.83 15.54
C MET A 226 -8.96 12.43 17.00
N GLY A 227 -8.12 11.44 17.19
CA GLY A 227 -7.74 10.95 18.51
C GLY A 227 -6.62 9.92 18.46
N PRO A 228 -6.14 9.45 19.63
CA PRO A 228 -4.97 8.59 19.68
C PRO A 228 -5.16 7.31 18.87
N MET A 229 -4.13 6.93 18.13
CA MET A 229 -4.07 5.65 17.40
C MET A 229 -4.14 4.47 18.38
N LYS A 230 -3.53 4.60 19.54
CA LYS A 230 -3.60 3.61 20.61
C LYS A 230 -4.94 3.69 21.34
N ARG A 231 -5.81 2.70 21.14
CA ARG A 231 -7.10 2.59 21.83
C ARG A 231 -7.21 1.26 22.56
N PHE A 232 -8.14 1.18 23.49
CA PHE A 232 -8.39 -0.01 24.31
C PHE A 232 -9.84 -0.47 24.17
N ALA A 233 -10.03 -1.79 24.14
CA ALA A 233 -11.33 -2.44 24.21
C ALA A 233 -11.21 -3.60 25.21
N ASP A 234 -12.15 -3.70 26.17
CA ASP A 234 -12.19 -4.75 27.19
C ASP A 234 -10.86 -4.93 27.95
N GLY A 235 -10.14 -3.82 28.19
CA GLY A 235 -8.85 -3.81 28.87
C GLY A 235 -7.64 -4.19 28.02
N ALA A 236 -7.84 -4.61 26.75
CA ALA A 236 -6.77 -4.92 25.82
C ALA A 236 -6.57 -3.80 24.78
N GLN A 237 -5.35 -3.63 24.28
CA GLN A 237 -5.08 -2.70 23.18
C GLN A 237 -5.74 -3.22 21.92
N ALA A 238 -6.47 -2.34 21.20
CA ALA A 238 -7.06 -2.66 19.92
C ALA A 238 -5.95 -2.87 18.86
N LEU A 239 -6.02 -3.98 18.15
CA LEU A 239 -5.10 -4.33 17.07
C LEU A 239 -5.79 -4.10 15.73
N TYR A 240 -5.35 -3.07 15.01
CA TYR A 240 -5.92 -2.73 13.72
C TYR A 240 -5.20 -3.46 12.59
N ASP A 241 -5.94 -4.27 11.85
CA ASP A 241 -5.59 -4.88 10.56
C ASP A 241 -6.92 -5.10 9.82
N HIS A 242 -7.63 -3.98 9.55
CA HIS A 242 -9.01 -3.99 9.08
C HIS A 242 -9.24 -2.99 7.96
N ASN A 243 -10.15 -3.34 7.05
CA ASN A 243 -10.62 -2.41 6.02
C ASN A 243 -11.75 -1.53 6.55
N PHE A 244 -11.58 -0.23 6.42
CA PHE A 244 -12.60 0.79 6.66
C PHE A 244 -13.31 1.09 5.34
N CYS A 245 -14.64 1.03 5.37
CA CYS A 245 -15.51 1.18 4.19
C CYS A 245 -15.79 2.66 3.95
N LEU A 246 -15.14 3.24 2.94
CA LEU A 246 -15.24 4.68 2.62
C LEU A 246 -16.42 4.98 1.71
N SER A 247 -16.76 4.07 0.80
CA SER A 247 -17.86 4.20 -0.17
C SER A 247 -18.17 2.83 -0.80
N PRO A 248 -19.38 2.64 -1.38
CA PRO A 248 -19.75 1.40 -2.05
C PRO A 248 -19.04 1.19 -3.40
N GLU A 249 -18.45 2.24 -3.97
CA GLU A 249 -17.74 2.22 -5.25
C GLU A 249 -16.64 3.28 -5.28
N ARG A 250 -15.81 3.31 -6.33
CA ARG A 250 -14.86 4.39 -6.56
C ARG A 250 -15.58 5.70 -6.81
N THR A 251 -15.02 6.77 -6.29
CA THR A 251 -15.57 8.12 -6.42
C THR A 251 -14.48 9.09 -6.88
N ASP A 252 -14.81 10.35 -7.06
CA ASP A 252 -13.81 11.41 -7.16
C ASP A 252 -12.93 11.40 -5.90
N LYS A 253 -11.66 11.81 -6.09
CA LYS A 253 -10.68 11.85 -5.02
C LYS A 253 -11.12 12.78 -3.89
N ARG A 254 -11.16 12.25 -2.66
CA ARG A 254 -11.58 12.94 -1.44
C ARG A 254 -10.69 12.62 -0.27
N THR A 255 -10.66 13.49 0.74
CA THR A 255 -9.99 13.23 2.03
C THR A 255 -10.70 12.11 2.75
N VAL A 256 -9.92 11.09 3.16
CA VAL A 256 -10.44 9.88 3.82
C VAL A 256 -9.76 9.60 5.16
N ALA A 257 -8.56 10.10 5.37
CA ALA A 257 -7.87 9.96 6.64
C ALA A 257 -6.96 11.16 6.93
N LEU A 258 -6.75 11.43 8.21
CA LEU A 258 -5.79 12.40 8.73
C LEU A 258 -4.97 11.72 9.83
N VAL A 259 -3.66 11.90 9.81
CA VAL A 259 -2.77 11.44 10.86
C VAL A 259 -1.88 12.60 11.29
N ARG A 260 -1.63 12.73 12.59
CA ARG A 260 -0.76 13.76 13.15
C ARG A 260 0.15 13.17 14.22
N SER A 261 1.43 13.48 14.17
CA SER A 261 2.31 13.29 15.30
C SER A 261 2.36 14.56 16.15
N VAL A 262 1.94 14.45 17.40
CA VAL A 262 2.03 15.55 18.37
C VAL A 262 3.50 15.88 18.69
N ASN A 263 4.39 14.88 18.55
CA ASN A 263 5.80 15.03 18.91
C ASN A 263 6.61 15.82 17.87
N SER A 264 6.38 15.57 16.58
CA SER A 264 7.12 16.21 15.48
C SER A 264 6.40 17.40 14.88
N GLY A 265 5.09 17.54 15.12
CA GLY A 265 4.23 18.51 14.44
C GLY A 265 3.92 18.14 12.99
N VAL A 266 4.39 16.98 12.50
CA VAL A 266 4.09 16.52 11.13
C VAL A 266 2.71 15.93 11.08
N SER A 267 1.98 16.29 10.03
CA SER A 267 0.66 15.76 9.68
C SER A 267 0.68 15.13 8.29
N MET A 268 -0.16 14.12 8.09
CA MET A 268 -0.40 13.46 6.81
C MET A 268 -1.90 13.41 6.56
N GLU A 269 -2.34 13.94 5.43
CA GLU A 269 -3.69 13.77 4.91
C GLU A 269 -3.68 12.75 3.78
N VAL A 270 -4.65 11.83 3.77
CA VAL A 270 -4.83 10.84 2.69
C VAL A 270 -6.07 11.19 1.91
N ARG A 271 -5.90 11.38 0.58
CA ARG A 271 -6.98 11.61 -0.37
C ARG A 271 -6.98 10.49 -1.39
N THR A 272 -8.12 9.86 -1.65
CA THR A 272 -8.19 8.74 -2.60
C THR A 272 -9.48 8.65 -3.37
N THR A 273 -9.42 7.96 -4.52
CA THR A 273 -10.58 7.53 -5.30
C THR A 273 -11.15 6.21 -4.79
N GLU A 274 -10.39 5.45 -3.99
CA GLU A 274 -10.72 4.09 -3.62
C GLU A 274 -11.87 3.98 -2.61
N PRO A 275 -12.65 2.88 -2.67
CA PRO A 275 -13.82 2.65 -1.81
C PRO A 275 -13.47 2.17 -0.40
N GLY A 276 -12.22 1.81 -0.13
CA GLY A 276 -11.76 1.33 1.17
C GLY A 276 -10.36 1.80 1.51
N VAL A 277 -10.04 1.74 2.79
CA VAL A 277 -8.68 1.89 3.31
C VAL A 277 -8.43 0.83 4.36
N GLN A 278 -7.41 0.00 4.13
CA GLN A 278 -6.91 -0.90 5.15
C GLN A 278 -6.04 -0.10 6.12
N PHE A 279 -6.41 -0.08 7.38
CA PHE A 279 -5.57 0.42 8.45
C PHE A 279 -4.90 -0.75 9.17
N TYR A 280 -3.57 -0.83 9.02
CA TYR A 280 -2.73 -1.79 9.73
C TYR A 280 -1.77 -1.06 10.66
N ALA A 281 -1.87 -1.32 11.97
CA ALA A 281 -1.08 -0.64 12.98
C ALA A 281 0.35 -1.21 13.16
N GLY A 282 0.79 -2.14 12.32
CA GLY A 282 2.16 -2.67 12.33
C GLY A 282 2.51 -3.57 13.51
N PHE A 283 1.54 -4.12 14.23
CA PHE A 283 1.78 -4.88 15.47
C PHE A 283 2.50 -6.23 15.28
N LYS A 284 2.61 -6.73 14.04
CA LYS A 284 3.36 -7.96 13.70
C LYS A 284 4.78 -7.68 13.20
N LEU A 285 5.20 -6.41 13.15
CA LEU A 285 6.55 -6.06 12.69
C LEU A 285 7.60 -6.61 13.66
N ASP A 286 8.61 -7.24 13.10
CA ASP A 286 9.80 -7.74 13.79
C ASP A 286 10.91 -7.95 12.75
N THR A 287 11.62 -6.86 12.39
CA THR A 287 12.67 -6.97 11.38
C THR A 287 13.96 -7.47 11.98
N GLN A 288 14.59 -8.44 11.30
CA GLN A 288 15.88 -9.02 11.71
C GLN A 288 17.09 -8.27 11.13
N ALA A 289 16.85 -7.18 10.41
CA ALA A 289 17.86 -6.30 9.83
C ALA A 289 17.58 -4.84 10.17
N PRO A 290 18.62 -4.00 10.33
CA PRO A 290 18.43 -2.58 10.53
C PRO A 290 17.84 -1.93 9.26
N GLY A 291 16.86 -1.08 9.46
CA GLY A 291 16.25 -0.25 8.40
C GLY A 291 17.00 1.07 8.22
N LEU A 292 16.27 2.07 7.70
CA LEU A 292 16.81 3.41 7.49
C LEU A 292 17.44 3.98 8.76
N GLU A 293 18.60 4.62 8.62
CA GLU A 293 19.37 5.21 9.71
C GLU A 293 19.76 4.19 10.81
N GLY A 294 19.89 2.90 10.44
CA GLY A 294 20.26 1.84 11.36
C GLY A 294 19.18 1.44 12.38
N ARG A 295 17.93 1.84 12.18
CA ARG A 295 16.84 1.56 13.12
C ARG A 295 16.34 0.13 12.99
N MET A 296 16.14 -0.53 14.13
CA MET A 296 15.41 -1.81 14.17
C MET A 296 13.90 -1.55 14.26
N TYR A 297 13.12 -2.22 13.41
CA TYR A 297 11.66 -2.05 13.40
C TYR A 297 10.99 -3.20 14.13
N GLY A 298 10.50 -2.92 15.32
CA GLY A 298 9.69 -3.83 16.13
C GLY A 298 8.19 -3.57 15.97
N PRO A 299 7.35 -4.20 16.82
CA PRO A 299 5.90 -4.00 16.81
C PRO A 299 5.51 -2.53 16.87
N PHE A 300 4.56 -2.13 16.02
CA PHE A 300 4.06 -0.76 15.87
C PHE A 300 5.09 0.28 15.37
N ALA A 301 6.24 -0.12 14.86
CA ALA A 301 7.25 0.83 14.36
C ALA A 301 6.73 1.74 13.24
N GLY A 302 5.71 1.30 12.51
CA GLY A 302 5.00 2.06 11.49
C GLY A 302 3.58 1.55 11.29
N PHE A 303 2.74 2.35 10.64
CA PHE A 303 1.37 2.01 10.31
C PHE A 303 1.12 2.13 8.80
N CYS A 304 0.17 1.35 8.26
CA CYS A 304 -0.23 1.41 6.86
C CYS A 304 -1.63 2.00 6.72
N LEU A 305 -1.82 2.79 5.67
CA LEU A 305 -3.12 3.22 5.16
C LEU A 305 -3.18 2.85 3.67
N GLU A 306 -3.58 1.61 3.40
CA GLU A 306 -3.62 1.02 2.06
C GLU A 306 -4.98 1.30 1.43
N THR A 307 -5.02 2.28 0.52
CA THR A 307 -6.24 2.62 -0.22
C THR A 307 -6.46 1.60 -1.32
N GLN A 308 -7.63 0.96 -1.31
CA GLN A 308 -7.90 -0.22 -2.13
C GLN A 308 -9.40 -0.51 -2.26
N ILE A 309 -9.76 -1.48 -3.11
CA ILE A 309 -11.05 -2.18 -3.04
C ILE A 309 -11.10 -2.99 -1.74
N TRP A 310 -12.30 -3.22 -1.21
CA TRP A 310 -12.48 -4.03 -0.03
C TRP A 310 -11.90 -5.44 -0.22
N PRO A 311 -11.13 -5.97 0.74
CA PRO A 311 -10.55 -7.30 0.62
C PRO A 311 -11.59 -8.39 0.37
N ASP A 312 -11.23 -9.40 -0.41
CA ASP A 312 -12.09 -10.53 -0.81
C ASP A 312 -13.35 -10.12 -1.60
N ALA A 313 -13.40 -8.90 -2.15
CA ALA A 313 -14.60 -8.34 -2.79
C ALA A 313 -15.15 -9.22 -3.93
N VAL A 314 -14.31 -9.97 -4.62
CA VAL A 314 -14.76 -10.87 -5.71
C VAL A 314 -15.68 -11.97 -5.22
N ASN A 315 -15.65 -12.32 -3.94
CA ASN A 315 -16.45 -13.38 -3.31
C ASN A 315 -17.70 -12.85 -2.59
N HIS A 316 -17.91 -11.53 -2.54
CA HIS A 316 -19.04 -10.92 -1.83
C HIS A 316 -19.84 -10.01 -2.74
N GLY A 317 -21.06 -10.39 -3.06
CA GLY A 317 -21.93 -9.63 -3.98
C GLY A 317 -22.39 -8.25 -3.48
N ASN A 318 -22.22 -7.98 -2.19
CA ASN A 318 -22.50 -6.70 -1.54
C ASN A 318 -21.25 -5.79 -1.39
N PHE A 319 -20.08 -6.25 -1.86
CA PHE A 319 -18.85 -5.47 -1.88
C PHE A 319 -18.63 -4.80 -3.24
N PRO A 320 -17.75 -3.78 -3.33
CA PRO A 320 -17.39 -3.14 -4.59
C PRO A 320 -16.86 -4.14 -5.64
N ASN A 321 -17.13 -3.90 -6.93
CA ASN A 321 -16.68 -4.78 -8.00
C ASN A 321 -15.15 -4.74 -8.18
N ALA A 322 -14.49 -5.89 -8.07
CA ALA A 322 -13.05 -6.06 -8.26
C ALA A 322 -12.65 -6.55 -9.67
N VAL A 323 -13.63 -6.83 -10.56
CA VAL A 323 -13.38 -7.39 -11.88
C VAL A 323 -13.00 -6.30 -12.87
N LEU A 324 -11.88 -6.48 -13.55
CA LEU A 324 -11.42 -5.70 -14.68
C LEU A 324 -11.67 -6.50 -15.98
N ARG A 325 -12.22 -5.84 -17.00
CA ARG A 325 -12.55 -6.46 -18.30
C ARG A 325 -11.72 -5.90 -19.44
N PRO A 326 -11.54 -6.66 -20.53
CA PRO A 326 -10.93 -6.14 -21.75
C PRO A 326 -11.62 -4.85 -22.24
N GLY A 327 -10.80 -3.87 -22.61
CA GLY A 327 -11.28 -2.56 -23.05
C GLY A 327 -11.54 -1.56 -21.93
N GLU A 328 -11.54 -2.00 -20.66
CA GLU A 328 -11.60 -1.11 -19.48
C GLU A 328 -10.19 -0.69 -19.07
N VAL A 329 -10.08 0.50 -18.46
CA VAL A 329 -8.88 0.97 -17.77
C VAL A 329 -9.25 1.19 -16.32
N LEU A 330 -8.75 0.35 -15.43
CA LEU A 330 -8.83 0.59 -14.00
C LEU A 330 -7.88 1.72 -13.62
N ARG A 331 -8.39 2.75 -12.95
CA ARG A 331 -7.60 3.86 -12.41
C ARG A 331 -7.80 3.95 -10.90
N GLN A 332 -6.70 4.04 -10.17
CA GLN A 332 -6.66 4.19 -8.72
C GLN A 332 -5.73 5.36 -8.40
N GLU A 333 -6.18 6.33 -7.63
CA GLU A 333 -5.38 7.49 -7.28
C GLU A 333 -5.41 7.74 -5.77
N THR A 334 -4.24 8.01 -5.21
CA THR A 334 -4.07 8.39 -3.80
C THR A 334 -3.04 9.49 -3.68
N ASP A 335 -3.36 10.54 -2.96
CA ASP A 335 -2.42 11.57 -2.56
C ASP A 335 -2.18 11.45 -1.05
N TYR A 336 -0.91 11.38 -0.66
CA TYR A 336 -0.44 11.57 0.71
C TYR A 336 0.11 12.99 0.82
N VAL A 337 -0.56 13.84 1.58
CA VAL A 337 -0.20 15.26 1.72
C VAL A 337 0.44 15.48 3.07
N PHE A 338 1.71 15.85 3.07
CA PHE A 338 2.50 16.06 4.29
C PHE A 338 2.65 17.55 4.58
N SER A 339 2.50 17.92 5.83
CA SER A 339 2.76 19.27 6.33
C SER A 339 3.39 19.22 7.71
N LYS A 340 4.09 20.28 8.07
CA LYS A 340 4.65 20.46 9.42
C LYS A 340 4.21 21.80 9.97
N ALA A 341 3.61 21.78 11.19
CA ALA A 341 3.19 22.98 11.91
C ALA A 341 4.36 23.70 12.57
#